data_392848d6c67707b473d575a8f3607411
#
_entry.id   392848d6c67707b473d575a8f3607411
#
_cell.length_a   1.000
_cell.length_b   1.000
_cell.length_c   1.000
_cell.angle_alpha   90.00
_cell.angle_beta   90.00
_cell.angle_gamma   90.00
#
_symmetry.space_group_name_H-M   'P 1'
#
loop_
_entity.id
_entity.type
_entity.pdbx_description
1 polymer ?
#
loop_
_entity_poly.entity_id
_entity_poly.type
_entity_poly.pdbx_seq_one_letter_code
_entity_poly.pdbx_strand_id
1 'polypeptide(L)'
;MSIKSDKWIRRMAQDHGMIEPFEPWQIREGESGRVISYGTSSYGYDIRCADEFKIFTNINSAIVDPKNFDASSFVDVHSDVCIIPPNSFALARTVEYLRIPRNVLTICLGKSTYARCGIIVNVTPLEPEWEGHVTLEFSNTTPLPAKIYANEGVAQILFLESDEVCETSYLDRGGKYHGQRGVTLPKP
;
A
#
# COMPACT_ATOMS: atom_id res chain seq x y z
N MET A 1 18.31 -0.99 -16.08
CA MET A 1 17.34 -1.05 -14.94
C MET A 1 17.34 -2.46 -14.37
N SER A 2 17.49 -2.62 -13.05
CA SER A 2 17.55 -3.94 -12.41
C SER A 2 16.60 -4.04 -11.22
N ILE A 3 15.89 -5.19 -11.10
CA ILE A 3 15.12 -5.53 -9.93
C ILE A 3 16.06 -5.81 -8.75
N LYS A 4 15.69 -5.37 -7.55
CA LYS A 4 16.52 -5.49 -6.35
C LYS A 4 16.21 -6.72 -5.54
N SER A 5 17.27 -7.39 -5.07
CA SER A 5 17.18 -8.60 -4.25
C SER A 5 16.91 -8.28 -2.77
N ASP A 6 16.55 -9.32 -2.02
CA ASP A 6 16.40 -9.30 -0.58
C ASP A 6 17.61 -8.71 0.17
N LYS A 7 18.84 -9.02 -0.28
CA LYS A 7 20.08 -8.45 0.31
C LYS A 7 20.15 -6.93 0.16
N TRP A 8 19.77 -6.41 -0.99
CA TRP A 8 19.72 -4.98 -1.25
C TRP A 8 18.62 -4.32 -0.41
N ILE A 9 17.42 -4.94 -0.37
CA ILE A 9 16.27 -4.43 0.41
C ILE A 9 16.63 -4.33 1.88
N ARG A 10 17.22 -5.39 2.48
CA ARG A 10 17.66 -5.38 3.87
C ARG A 10 18.68 -4.28 4.15
N ARG A 11 19.68 -4.13 3.30
CA ARG A 11 20.69 -3.06 3.45
C ARG A 11 20.05 -1.68 3.40
N MET A 12 19.20 -1.41 2.41
CA MET A 12 18.55 -0.11 2.25
C MET A 12 17.59 0.21 3.40
N ALA A 13 16.87 -0.77 3.90
CA ALA A 13 16.00 -0.57 5.05
C ALA A 13 16.79 -0.31 6.35
N GLN A 14 17.85 -1.09 6.60
CA GLN A 14 18.63 -1.00 7.84
C GLN A 14 19.55 0.24 7.86
N ASP A 15 20.27 0.51 6.76
CA ASP A 15 21.29 1.56 6.71
C ASP A 15 20.69 2.94 6.36
N HIS A 16 19.56 2.98 5.66
CA HIS A 16 18.97 4.22 5.12
C HIS A 16 17.48 4.44 5.52
N GLY A 17 16.90 3.55 6.31
CA GLY A 17 15.51 3.68 6.77
C GLY A 17 14.49 3.67 5.63
N MET A 18 14.77 2.95 4.53
CA MET A 18 13.88 2.92 3.36
C MET A 18 12.49 2.37 3.69
N ILE A 19 12.38 1.46 4.65
CA ILE A 19 11.13 0.83 5.12
C ILE A 19 11.13 0.86 6.65
N GLU A 20 10.07 1.38 7.28
CA GLU A 20 9.96 1.49 8.74
C GLU A 20 8.50 1.33 9.21
N PRO A 21 8.18 0.36 10.12
CA PRO A 21 9.06 -0.68 10.64
C PRO A 21 9.44 -1.71 9.57
N PHE A 22 10.59 -2.34 9.73
CA PHE A 22 11.14 -3.27 8.74
C PHE A 22 11.22 -4.70 9.26
N GLU A 23 10.73 -5.66 8.45
CA GLU A 23 10.82 -7.10 8.70
C GLU A 23 11.84 -7.73 7.74
N PRO A 24 13.01 -8.15 8.24
CA PRO A 24 14.09 -8.66 7.38
C PRO A 24 13.79 -10.02 6.76
N TRP A 25 12.80 -10.74 7.28
CA TRP A 25 12.40 -12.06 6.85
C TRP A 25 10.91 -12.14 6.54
N GLN A 26 10.50 -13.19 5.85
CA GLN A 26 9.07 -13.48 5.65
C GLN A 26 8.45 -14.02 6.95
N ILE A 27 7.49 -13.29 7.50
CA ILE A 27 6.68 -13.70 8.64
C ILE A 27 5.42 -14.42 8.12
N ARG A 28 5.12 -15.58 8.69
CA ARG A 28 3.97 -16.44 8.33
C ARG A 28 3.13 -16.85 9.52
N GLU A 29 3.62 -16.58 10.71
CA GLU A 29 2.97 -16.89 11.98
C GLU A 29 3.06 -15.67 12.88
N GLY A 30 1.95 -15.29 13.50
CA GLY A 30 1.83 -14.24 14.49
C GLY A 30 1.42 -14.83 15.84
N GLU A 31 1.17 -13.98 16.83
CA GLU A 31 0.76 -14.41 18.17
C GLU A 31 -0.54 -15.21 18.18
N SER A 32 -1.46 -14.94 17.27
CA SER A 32 -2.77 -15.60 17.13
C SER A 32 -2.79 -16.77 16.14
N GLY A 33 -1.62 -17.18 15.61
CA GLY A 33 -1.50 -18.27 14.65
C GLY A 33 -1.06 -17.82 13.25
N ARG A 34 -1.51 -18.53 12.21
CA ARG A 34 -1.14 -18.25 10.82
C ARG A 34 -1.65 -16.91 10.35
N VAL A 35 -0.75 -16.11 9.73
CA VAL A 35 -1.07 -14.82 9.12
C VAL A 35 -0.83 -14.85 7.61
N ILE A 36 -1.46 -13.95 6.87
CA ILE A 36 -1.10 -13.68 5.47
C ILE A 36 0.29 -13.05 5.48
N SER A 37 1.25 -13.73 4.89
CA SER A 37 2.68 -13.44 5.06
C SER A 37 3.06 -12.00 4.68
N TYR A 38 4.03 -11.44 5.41
CA TYR A 38 4.60 -10.12 5.16
C TYR A 38 6.12 -10.11 5.41
N GLY A 39 6.79 -9.00 5.07
CA GLY A 39 8.23 -8.85 5.21
C GLY A 39 8.99 -9.12 3.91
N THR A 40 10.31 -9.26 4.01
CA THR A 40 11.21 -9.36 2.86
C THR A 40 11.06 -10.69 2.12
N SER A 41 10.78 -10.62 0.83
CA SER A 41 10.80 -11.75 -0.11
C SER A 41 12.06 -11.72 -0.98
N SER A 42 12.22 -12.65 -1.93
CA SER A 42 13.44 -12.79 -2.76
C SER A 42 13.77 -11.51 -3.56
N TYR A 43 12.76 -10.85 -4.15
CA TYR A 43 12.90 -9.66 -4.98
C TYR A 43 11.84 -8.61 -4.69
N GLY A 44 11.39 -8.50 -3.45
CA GLY A 44 10.37 -7.55 -3.04
C GLY A 44 10.16 -7.53 -1.55
N TYR A 45 9.21 -6.72 -1.14
CA TYR A 45 8.77 -6.61 0.25
C TYR A 45 7.24 -6.68 0.32
N ASP A 46 6.73 -7.62 1.09
CA ASP A 46 5.29 -7.75 1.34
C ASP A 46 4.88 -6.79 2.45
N ILE A 47 4.13 -5.76 2.09
CA ILE A 47 3.66 -4.70 3.00
C ILE A 47 2.38 -5.13 3.72
N ARG A 48 2.22 -4.60 4.94
CA ARG A 48 1.05 -4.83 5.80
C ARG A 48 0.01 -3.73 5.65
N CYS A 49 -1.25 -4.11 5.81
CA CYS A 49 -2.34 -3.17 6.03
C CYS A 49 -2.39 -2.72 7.49
N ALA A 50 -2.52 -1.43 7.76
CA ALA A 50 -2.82 -0.94 9.11
C ALA A 50 -4.30 -1.18 9.47
N ASP A 51 -4.68 -0.83 10.69
CA ASP A 51 -6.04 -0.96 11.24
C ASP A 51 -6.97 0.21 10.93
N GLU A 52 -6.50 1.18 10.14
CA GLU A 52 -7.26 2.35 9.69
C GLU A 52 -7.86 2.11 8.31
N PHE A 53 -9.18 2.17 8.20
CA PHE A 53 -9.90 1.97 6.94
C PHE A 53 -10.90 3.09 6.71
N LYS A 54 -11.12 3.40 5.43
CA LYS A 54 -12.22 4.23 4.95
C LYS A 54 -13.05 3.39 3.98
N ILE A 55 -14.24 2.98 4.41
CA ILE A 55 -15.13 2.15 3.59
C ILE A 55 -16.05 3.04 2.79
N PHE A 56 -16.06 2.86 1.46
CA PHE A 56 -16.93 3.62 0.58
C PHE A 56 -18.41 3.28 0.80
N THR A 57 -19.23 4.32 0.84
CA THR A 57 -20.69 4.23 0.88
C THR A 57 -21.29 5.10 -0.22
N ASN A 58 -22.43 4.68 -0.80
CA ASN A 58 -23.14 5.40 -1.85
C ASN A 58 -24.32 6.23 -1.33
N ILE A 59 -24.37 6.50 -0.01
CA ILE A 59 -25.52 7.16 0.62
C ILE A 59 -25.52 8.66 0.33
N ASN A 60 -24.34 9.27 0.32
CA ASN A 60 -24.18 10.73 0.31
C ASN A 60 -23.82 11.30 -1.06
N SER A 61 -23.56 10.47 -2.09
CA SER A 61 -23.15 10.94 -3.41
C SER A 61 -23.80 10.11 -4.52
N ALA A 62 -24.27 10.77 -5.56
CA ALA A 62 -24.82 10.12 -6.74
C ALA A 62 -23.76 9.79 -7.81
N ILE A 63 -22.60 10.43 -7.76
CA ILE A 63 -21.52 10.32 -8.74
C ILE A 63 -20.16 10.36 -8.00
N VAL A 64 -19.25 9.50 -8.41
CA VAL A 64 -17.85 9.57 -7.97
C VAL A 64 -17.09 10.50 -8.93
N ASP A 65 -16.69 11.67 -8.46
CA ASP A 65 -15.91 12.65 -9.24
C ASP A 65 -14.51 12.80 -8.64
N PRO A 66 -13.44 12.38 -9.35
CA PRO A 66 -12.07 12.50 -8.82
C PRO A 66 -11.57 13.93 -8.68
N LYS A 67 -12.21 14.91 -9.35
CA LYS A 67 -11.89 16.34 -9.23
C LYS A 67 -12.65 17.03 -8.10
N ASN A 68 -13.75 16.46 -7.66
CA ASN A 68 -14.62 16.99 -6.60
C ASN A 68 -15.13 15.84 -5.74
N PHE A 69 -14.21 15.08 -5.15
CA PHE A 69 -14.55 13.91 -4.35
C PHE A 69 -15.21 14.32 -3.03
N ASP A 70 -16.39 13.77 -2.77
CA ASP A 70 -17.11 13.98 -1.52
C ASP A 70 -16.59 13.04 -0.42
N ALA A 71 -15.87 13.60 0.55
CA ALA A 71 -15.31 12.85 1.69
C ALA A 71 -16.38 12.16 2.55
N SER A 72 -17.62 12.66 2.56
CA SER A 72 -18.75 12.03 3.26
C SER A 72 -19.17 10.70 2.65
N SER A 73 -18.64 10.34 1.47
CA SER A 73 -18.80 9.02 0.86
C SER A 73 -17.98 7.92 1.53
N PHE A 74 -17.19 8.25 2.56
CA PHE A 74 -16.47 7.25 3.35
C PHE A 74 -16.96 7.18 4.80
N VAL A 75 -16.95 5.96 5.33
CA VAL A 75 -17.08 5.69 6.76
C VAL A 75 -15.73 5.26 7.30
N ASP A 76 -15.26 5.95 8.34
CA ASP A 76 -14.01 5.63 9.02
C ASP A 76 -14.20 4.45 9.96
N VAL A 77 -13.32 3.47 9.85
CA VAL A 77 -13.32 2.25 10.67
C VAL A 77 -11.92 1.97 11.19
N HIS A 78 -11.80 1.74 12.50
CA HIS A 78 -10.59 1.21 13.14
C HIS A 78 -10.90 -0.20 13.63
N SER A 79 -10.25 -1.22 13.07
CA SER A 79 -10.53 -2.61 13.39
C SER A 79 -9.41 -3.54 12.91
N ASP A 80 -9.24 -4.67 13.58
CA ASP A 80 -8.36 -5.75 13.14
C ASP A 80 -8.84 -6.41 11.84
N VAL A 81 -10.12 -6.27 11.51
CA VAL A 81 -10.72 -6.82 10.28
C VAL A 81 -11.65 -5.79 9.65
N CYS A 82 -11.31 -5.34 8.43
CA CYS A 82 -12.22 -4.57 7.61
C CYS A 82 -13.14 -5.48 6.80
N ILE A 83 -14.44 -5.17 6.74
CA ILE A 83 -15.42 -5.85 5.88
C ILE A 83 -15.85 -4.90 4.78
N ILE A 84 -15.39 -5.18 3.54
CA ILE A 84 -15.76 -4.39 2.37
C ILE A 84 -17.08 -4.94 1.81
N PRO A 85 -18.13 -4.11 1.64
CA PRO A 85 -19.38 -4.55 1.04
C PRO A 85 -19.22 -5.14 -0.36
N PRO A 86 -20.19 -5.93 -0.84
CA PRO A 86 -20.18 -6.45 -2.21
C PRO A 86 -20.04 -5.35 -3.24
N ASN A 87 -19.21 -5.55 -4.26
CA ASN A 87 -19.00 -4.61 -5.38
C ASN A 87 -18.67 -3.18 -4.92
N SER A 88 -17.98 -3.04 -3.77
CA SER A 88 -17.56 -1.77 -3.20
C SER A 88 -16.05 -1.73 -3.03
N PHE A 89 -15.53 -0.65 -2.46
CA PHE A 89 -14.10 -0.49 -2.21
C PHE A 89 -13.84 0.15 -0.85
N ALA A 90 -12.60 0.03 -0.40
CA ALA A 90 -12.12 0.69 0.79
C ALA A 90 -10.71 1.24 0.56
N LEU A 91 -10.38 2.31 1.25
CA LEU A 91 -9.02 2.80 1.37
C LEU A 91 -8.47 2.38 2.73
N ALA A 92 -7.19 2.08 2.75
CA ALA A 92 -6.44 1.87 3.98
C ALA A 92 -5.02 2.47 3.83
N ARG A 93 -4.20 2.39 4.86
CA ARG A 93 -2.78 2.72 4.75
C ARG A 93 -1.90 1.53 5.09
N THR A 94 -0.65 1.61 4.69
CA THR A 94 0.36 0.64 5.14
C THR A 94 0.73 0.86 6.60
N VAL A 95 1.15 -0.21 7.28
CA VAL A 95 1.88 -0.13 8.55
C VAL A 95 3.23 0.53 8.32
N GLU A 96 3.89 0.15 7.23
CA GLU A 96 5.21 0.64 6.86
C GLU A 96 5.15 2.07 6.32
N TYR A 97 6.06 2.91 6.80
CA TYR A 97 6.44 4.18 6.19
C TYR A 97 7.61 3.93 5.23
N LEU A 98 7.50 4.39 4.01
CA LEU A 98 8.49 4.17 2.96
C LEU A 98 9.22 5.47 2.63
N ARG A 99 10.53 5.35 2.26
CA ARG A 99 11.36 6.43 1.74
C ARG A 99 12.08 5.92 0.51
N ILE A 100 11.59 6.29 -0.66
CA ILE A 100 12.10 5.77 -1.93
C ILE A 100 13.34 6.56 -2.37
N PRO A 101 14.48 5.90 -2.63
CA PRO A 101 15.69 6.59 -3.09
C PRO A 101 15.50 7.24 -4.47
N ARG A 102 16.28 8.30 -4.76
CA ARG A 102 16.17 9.06 -6.02
C ARG A 102 16.44 8.25 -7.29
N ASN A 103 17.20 7.17 -7.19
CA ASN A 103 17.51 6.28 -8.32
C ASN A 103 16.61 5.04 -8.38
N VAL A 104 15.51 5.01 -7.61
CA VAL A 104 14.63 3.84 -7.50
C VAL A 104 13.20 4.20 -7.87
N LEU A 105 12.58 3.36 -8.69
CA LEU A 105 11.14 3.31 -8.91
C LEU A 105 10.58 2.06 -8.23
N THR A 106 9.39 2.14 -7.64
CA THR A 106 8.72 0.97 -7.11
C THR A 106 7.44 0.64 -7.87
N ILE A 107 7.14 -0.65 -7.95
CA ILE A 107 5.85 -1.15 -8.44
C ILE A 107 5.22 -1.96 -7.30
N CYS A 108 3.98 -1.63 -6.95
CA CYS A 108 3.22 -2.35 -5.95
C CYS A 108 2.16 -3.23 -6.62
N LEU A 109 2.12 -4.50 -6.25
CA LEU A 109 1.18 -5.49 -6.79
C LEU A 109 0.40 -6.14 -5.64
N GLY A 110 -0.88 -6.40 -5.86
CA GLY A 110 -1.72 -7.12 -4.91
C GLY A 110 -1.19 -8.53 -4.61
N LYS A 111 -1.41 -8.99 -3.38
CA LYS A 111 -1.00 -10.33 -2.95
C LYS A 111 -1.90 -11.41 -3.52
N SER A 112 -1.30 -12.52 -3.96
CA SER A 112 -2.01 -13.61 -4.64
C SER A 112 -3.13 -14.23 -3.80
N THR A 113 -3.05 -14.18 -2.47
CA THR A 113 -4.09 -14.65 -1.56
C THR A 113 -5.39 -13.87 -1.76
N TYR A 114 -5.31 -12.54 -1.77
CA TYR A 114 -6.46 -11.67 -1.99
C TYR A 114 -6.93 -11.71 -3.45
N ALA A 115 -6.01 -11.72 -4.40
CA ALA A 115 -6.35 -11.77 -5.82
C ALA A 115 -7.20 -13.01 -6.18
N ARG A 116 -6.89 -14.18 -5.58
CA ARG A 116 -7.67 -15.42 -5.77
C ARG A 116 -9.05 -15.39 -5.10
N CYS A 117 -9.28 -14.45 -4.21
CA CYS A 117 -10.59 -14.22 -3.60
C CYS A 117 -11.38 -13.11 -4.31
N GLY A 118 -10.92 -12.61 -5.46
CA GLY A 118 -11.58 -11.53 -6.19
C GLY A 118 -11.40 -10.16 -5.52
N ILE A 119 -10.35 -9.98 -4.72
CA ILE A 119 -10.00 -8.72 -4.10
C ILE A 119 -8.79 -8.13 -4.83
N ILE A 120 -8.96 -6.94 -5.35
CA ILE A 120 -7.90 -6.21 -6.03
C ILE A 120 -7.29 -5.22 -5.04
N VAL A 121 -5.98 -5.21 -4.94
CA VAL A 121 -5.22 -4.15 -4.26
C VAL A 121 -4.53 -3.34 -5.35
N ASN A 122 -4.93 -2.10 -5.50
CA ASN A 122 -4.35 -1.18 -6.46
C ASN A 122 -3.47 -0.16 -5.71
N VAL A 123 -2.31 0.14 -6.27
CA VAL A 123 -1.40 1.21 -5.84
C VAL A 123 -0.64 1.68 -7.07
N THR A 124 -0.61 2.99 -7.29
CA THR A 124 0.21 3.55 -8.36
C THR A 124 1.70 3.46 -8.01
N PRO A 125 2.62 3.48 -8.99
CA PRO A 125 4.04 3.45 -8.72
C PRO A 125 4.48 4.54 -7.74
N LEU A 126 5.34 4.18 -6.78
CA LEU A 126 5.99 5.16 -5.91
C LEU A 126 7.25 5.63 -6.61
N GLU A 127 7.27 6.90 -6.93
CA GLU A 127 8.32 7.51 -7.73
C GLU A 127 9.56 7.88 -6.89
N PRO A 128 10.69 8.19 -7.55
CA PRO A 128 11.90 8.66 -6.89
C PRO A 128 11.65 9.77 -5.88
N GLU A 129 12.20 9.63 -4.66
CA GLU A 129 12.05 10.55 -3.52
C GLU A 129 10.61 10.72 -3.00
N TRP A 130 9.70 9.81 -3.36
CA TRP A 130 8.44 9.72 -2.66
C TRP A 130 8.66 9.13 -1.26
N GLU A 131 8.00 9.71 -0.25
CA GLU A 131 7.95 9.11 1.09
C GLU A 131 6.56 9.22 1.69
N GLY A 132 6.23 8.30 2.61
CA GLY A 132 4.95 8.28 3.29
C GLY A 132 4.46 6.87 3.65
N HIS A 133 3.28 6.82 4.29
CA HIS A 133 2.48 5.61 4.31
C HIS A 133 1.75 5.49 2.97
N VAL A 134 1.80 4.31 2.34
CA VAL A 134 1.07 4.08 1.08
C VAL A 134 -0.43 4.00 1.37
N THR A 135 -1.23 4.74 0.61
CA THR A 135 -2.67 4.50 0.60
C THR A 135 -2.93 3.27 -0.27
N LEU A 136 -3.59 2.28 0.33
CA LEU A 136 -3.97 1.01 -0.30
C LEU A 136 -5.43 1.12 -0.77
N GLU A 137 -5.68 0.82 -2.03
CA GLU A 137 -7.01 0.90 -2.64
C GLU A 137 -7.54 -0.52 -2.87
N PHE A 138 -8.40 -1.00 -1.96
CA PHE A 138 -8.99 -2.33 -2.03
C PHE A 138 -10.30 -2.28 -2.78
N SER A 139 -10.45 -3.07 -3.85
CA SER A 139 -11.73 -3.27 -4.54
C SER A 139 -12.23 -4.69 -4.31
N ASN A 140 -13.44 -4.82 -3.78
CA ASN A 140 -14.17 -6.09 -3.69
C ASN A 140 -15.00 -6.28 -4.95
N THR A 141 -14.53 -7.13 -5.87
CA THR A 141 -15.22 -7.41 -7.12
C THR A 141 -16.23 -8.57 -7.01
N THR A 142 -16.46 -9.07 -5.80
CA THR A 142 -17.34 -10.21 -5.55
C THR A 142 -18.74 -9.77 -5.11
N PRO A 143 -19.77 -10.61 -5.30
CA PRO A 143 -21.12 -10.35 -4.79
C PRO A 143 -21.27 -10.60 -3.28
N LEU A 144 -20.19 -10.91 -2.57
CA LEU A 144 -20.16 -11.19 -1.12
C LEU A 144 -19.32 -10.15 -0.38
N PRO A 145 -19.58 -9.90 0.92
CA PRO A 145 -18.68 -9.12 1.75
C PRO A 145 -17.29 -9.76 1.81
N ALA A 146 -16.24 -8.95 1.71
CA ALA A 146 -14.85 -9.41 1.71
C ALA A 146 -14.10 -8.91 2.95
N LYS A 147 -13.26 -9.75 3.54
CA LYS A 147 -12.45 -9.42 4.72
C LYS A 147 -11.04 -9.00 4.31
N ILE A 148 -10.55 -7.91 4.90
CA ILE A 148 -9.14 -7.50 4.90
C ILE A 148 -8.65 -7.55 6.34
N TYR A 149 -7.52 -8.19 6.59
CA TYR A 149 -6.93 -8.32 7.92
C TYR A 149 -5.88 -7.24 8.15
N ALA A 150 -6.02 -6.48 9.24
CA ALA A 150 -5.02 -5.52 9.67
C ALA A 150 -3.75 -6.23 10.17
N ASN A 151 -2.61 -5.56 10.09
CA ASN A 151 -1.28 -6.04 10.47
C ASN A 151 -0.78 -7.28 9.71
N GLU A 152 -1.49 -7.68 8.65
CA GLU A 152 -1.12 -8.78 7.77
C GLU A 152 -0.75 -8.29 6.35
N GLY A 153 -0.06 -9.14 5.58
CA GLY A 153 0.43 -8.81 4.25
C GLY A 153 -0.69 -8.71 3.22
N VAL A 154 -0.72 -7.60 2.48
CA VAL A 154 -1.79 -7.32 1.49
C VAL A 154 -1.28 -7.09 0.07
N ALA A 155 -0.04 -6.65 -0.07
CA ALA A 155 0.56 -6.33 -1.36
C ALA A 155 2.07 -6.53 -1.30
N GLN A 156 2.70 -6.61 -2.48
CA GLN A 156 4.16 -6.73 -2.61
C GLN A 156 4.71 -5.53 -3.38
N ILE A 157 5.76 -4.92 -2.84
CA ILE A 157 6.52 -3.87 -3.51
C ILE A 157 7.77 -4.46 -4.15
N LEU A 158 7.96 -4.17 -5.43
CA LEU A 158 9.17 -4.43 -6.19
C LEU A 158 9.99 -3.15 -6.29
N PHE A 159 11.31 -3.24 -6.13
CA PHE A 159 12.24 -2.12 -6.23
C PHE A 159 13.07 -2.26 -7.50
N LEU A 160 13.05 -1.23 -8.34
CA LEU A 160 13.72 -1.16 -9.63
C LEU A 160 14.69 0.00 -9.63
N GLU A 161 15.98 -0.28 -9.66
CA GLU A 161 17.00 0.77 -9.77
C GLU A 161 17.22 1.16 -11.22
N SER A 162 17.21 2.47 -11.48
CA SER A 162 17.45 3.02 -12.80
C SER A 162 18.94 3.01 -13.14
N ASP A 163 19.26 2.88 -14.41
CA ASP A 163 20.63 3.01 -14.94
C ASP A 163 21.12 4.46 -14.90
N GLU A 164 20.17 5.41 -14.91
CA GLU A 164 20.40 6.85 -14.84
C GLU A 164 19.51 7.48 -13.76
N VAL A 165 20.06 8.42 -12.99
CA VAL A 165 19.28 9.18 -12.01
C VAL A 165 18.35 10.15 -12.73
N CYS A 166 17.08 10.22 -12.32
CA CYS A 166 16.12 11.14 -12.90
C CYS A 166 16.52 12.61 -12.67
N GLU A 167 16.31 13.45 -13.68
CA GLU A 167 16.54 14.89 -13.59
C GLU A 167 15.57 15.54 -12.59
N THR A 168 14.28 15.15 -12.64
CA THR A 168 13.24 15.67 -11.78
C THR A 168 12.55 14.53 -11.02
N SER A 169 12.63 14.56 -9.69
CA SER A 169 11.99 13.58 -8.82
C SER A 169 10.55 13.98 -8.43
N TYR A 170 9.88 13.09 -7.67
CA TYR A 170 8.57 13.38 -7.10
C TYR A 170 8.61 14.55 -6.11
N LEU A 171 9.69 14.64 -5.32
CA LEU A 171 9.91 15.74 -4.38
C LEU A 171 10.15 17.06 -5.12
N ASP A 172 11.01 17.06 -6.15
CA ASP A 172 11.37 18.26 -6.91
C ASP A 172 10.15 18.95 -7.54
N ARG A 173 9.17 18.19 -8.00
CA ARG A 173 7.93 18.74 -8.59
C ARG A 173 6.79 18.96 -7.60
N GLY A 174 7.06 18.86 -6.28
CA GLY A 174 6.06 19.08 -5.25
C GLY A 174 4.91 18.08 -5.29
N GLY A 175 5.22 16.80 -5.45
CA GLY A 175 4.23 15.73 -5.59
C GLY A 175 3.18 15.75 -4.46
N LYS A 176 1.91 15.76 -4.84
CA LYS A 176 0.76 16.02 -3.95
C LYS A 176 0.55 15.00 -2.83
N TYR A 177 1.16 13.83 -2.93
CA TYR A 177 1.08 12.75 -1.93
C TYR A 177 2.40 12.52 -1.18
N HIS A 178 3.37 13.43 -1.29
CA HIS A 178 4.62 13.36 -0.55
C HIS A 178 4.38 13.57 0.95
N GLY A 179 5.04 12.77 1.79
CA GLY A 179 4.99 12.87 3.25
C GLY A 179 3.64 12.51 3.86
N GLN A 180 2.77 11.81 3.13
CA GLN A 180 1.44 11.47 3.63
C GLN A 180 1.49 10.55 4.84
N ARG A 181 0.61 10.83 5.81
CA ARG A 181 0.39 10.03 7.01
C ARG A 181 -1.10 9.74 7.14
N GLY A 182 -1.43 8.53 7.60
CA GLY A 182 -2.83 8.07 7.60
C GLY A 182 -3.36 7.77 6.20
N VAL A 183 -4.66 7.53 6.08
CA VAL A 183 -5.36 7.27 4.80
C VAL A 183 -5.62 8.58 4.09
N THR A 184 -5.00 8.79 2.94
CA THR A 184 -5.11 10.04 2.18
C THR A 184 -6.21 9.91 1.11
N LEU A 185 -7.14 10.87 1.10
CA LEU A 185 -8.19 10.98 0.10
C LEU A 185 -7.68 11.52 -1.24
N PRO A 186 -8.44 11.35 -2.35
CA PRO A 186 -8.10 11.93 -3.64
C PRO A 186 -7.85 13.44 -3.54
N LYS A 187 -6.77 13.89 -4.17
CA LYS A 187 -6.45 15.32 -4.35
C LYS A 187 -6.45 15.61 -5.85
N PRO A 188 -7.15 16.65 -6.31
CA PRO A 188 -7.17 17.05 -7.72
C PRO A 188 -5.81 17.50 -8.24
#